data_5ad681f6b46e9f27dc908cc7a8f77bc9
#
_entry.id   5ad681f6b46e9f27dc908cc7a8f77bc9
#
_cell.length_a   1.000
_cell.length_b   1.000
_cell.length_c   1.000
_cell.angle_alpha   90.00
_cell.angle_beta   90.00
_cell.angle_gamma   90.00
#
_symmetry.space_group_name_H-M   'P 1'
#
loop_
_entity.id
_entity.type
_entity.pdbx_description
1 polymer ?
#
loop_
_entity_poly.entity_id
_entity_poly.type
_entity_poly.pdbx_seq_one_letter_code
_entity_poly.pdbx_strand_id
1 'polypeptide(L)'
;MNDKWKMQQSVAKARFSKFLGNGLLLLASLGISLAAAEAFTRWQDDVPLFDFPLPLPVGQDTAASHVASLPSVAGVNRDWFSDKVPPPPRQPVPEQWQRWYDDLERKHAATGSLFRGGDMFKVWNTALTPNPCDHVMLRDAPGALFVFDPPDGKPLPPFRFLPSATNPETMVTNEFGWRGGPVTFARSPRTVRIVFVGSSTVVSSHHMPHSFPEFVGHFLNRWAKARGIDVRFEVLNAARESIGSTGIAAIVRQEVVPTRPDLVIYYEGGNQFALDSIAGSVPQRPSTADRAPPGPLAMLLKDAARWSALARRLEASAGLLDQPGNGAEWPKPAYTLKWPAGLDESAPDITRADLPVNLPVILGDLDQIRTDLAKVDSELAISSFIWMVRDGLVLDPMRHRYILEQLNVGYFPFSYRDLARLAAFQNRVFAAYARAHGLPFLDVAATMPFDPNLFFDAVHKTYPGERMQGWVTFLLLVPLIEQRLASGAWPKPVPTMPPTHPAFVAPPRLVPLDCGKPR
;
A
#
# COMPACT_ATOMS: atom_id res chain seq x y z
N MET A 1 15.19 61.79 -58.24
CA MET A 1 14.10 61.13 -57.47
C MET A 1 14.50 59.75 -56.91
N ASN A 2 15.57 59.14 -57.37
CA ASN A 2 15.96 57.76 -57.02
C ASN A 2 16.71 57.59 -55.67
N ASP A 3 17.38 58.61 -55.15
CA ASP A 3 18.26 58.43 -53.97
C ASP A 3 17.50 58.46 -52.63
N LYS A 4 16.43 59.24 -52.54
CA LYS A 4 15.58 59.26 -51.35
C LYS A 4 14.86 57.89 -51.13
N TRP A 5 14.47 57.23 -52.20
CA TRP A 5 13.79 55.95 -52.16
C TRP A 5 14.74 54.82 -51.72
N LYS A 6 15.98 54.79 -52.23
CA LYS A 6 17.00 53.83 -51.82
C LYS A 6 17.40 54.02 -50.36
N MET A 7 17.46 55.26 -49.90
CA MET A 7 17.79 55.55 -48.48
C MET A 7 16.65 55.16 -47.54
N GLN A 8 15.39 55.33 -47.93
CA GLN A 8 14.24 54.85 -47.17
C GLN A 8 14.18 53.31 -47.12
N GLN A 9 14.51 52.62 -48.19
CA GLN A 9 14.58 51.16 -48.20
C GLN A 9 15.72 50.61 -47.34
N SER A 10 16.90 51.30 -47.31
CA SER A 10 18.02 50.88 -46.48
C SER A 10 17.75 51.08 -44.96
N VAL A 11 17.06 52.18 -44.62
CA VAL A 11 16.62 52.45 -43.24
C VAL A 11 15.53 51.47 -42.80
N ALA A 12 14.59 51.14 -43.68
CA ALA A 12 13.57 50.12 -43.38
C ALA A 12 14.17 48.71 -43.19
N LYS A 13 15.12 48.31 -44.05
CA LYS A 13 15.87 47.06 -43.90
C LYS A 13 16.68 47.00 -42.61
N ALA A 14 17.36 48.09 -42.25
CA ALA A 14 18.13 48.16 -41.01
C ALA A 14 17.24 48.11 -39.76
N ARG A 15 16.04 48.74 -39.78
CA ARG A 15 15.05 48.64 -38.69
C ARG A 15 14.45 47.24 -38.58
N PHE A 16 14.14 46.63 -39.70
CA PHE A 16 13.60 45.25 -39.75
C PHE A 16 14.64 44.23 -39.25
N SER A 17 15.91 44.36 -39.67
CA SER A 17 17.01 43.52 -39.19
C SER A 17 17.24 43.65 -37.66
N LYS A 18 17.20 44.89 -37.12
CA LYS A 18 17.26 45.11 -35.67
C LYS A 18 16.09 44.53 -34.91
N PHE A 19 14.87 44.66 -35.45
CA PHE A 19 13.67 44.09 -34.88
C PHE A 19 13.74 42.55 -34.86
N LEU A 20 14.19 41.95 -35.96
CA LEU A 20 14.38 40.51 -36.07
C LEU A 20 15.48 40.02 -35.11
N GLY A 21 16.58 40.73 -35.01
CA GLY A 21 17.68 40.41 -34.07
C GLY A 21 17.24 40.47 -32.60
N ASN A 22 16.51 41.53 -32.23
CA ASN A 22 15.97 41.69 -30.89
C ASN A 22 14.90 40.60 -30.58
N GLY A 23 14.07 40.23 -31.55
CA GLY A 23 13.11 39.17 -31.45
C GLY A 23 13.76 37.79 -31.23
N LEU A 24 14.83 37.49 -31.98
CA LEU A 24 15.60 36.27 -31.82
C LEU A 24 16.31 36.22 -30.46
N LEU A 25 16.87 37.34 -30.01
CA LEU A 25 17.52 37.45 -28.71
C LEU A 25 16.52 37.23 -27.56
N LEU A 26 15.34 37.80 -27.68
CA LEU A 26 14.25 37.58 -26.70
C LEU A 26 13.82 36.11 -26.66
N LEU A 27 13.64 35.48 -27.81
CA LEU A 27 13.28 34.06 -27.89
C LEU A 27 14.37 33.16 -27.33
N ALA A 28 15.64 33.44 -27.63
CA ALA A 28 16.79 32.72 -27.09
C ALA A 28 16.87 32.87 -25.55
N SER A 29 16.71 34.11 -25.03
CA SER A 29 16.69 34.35 -23.59
C SER A 29 15.56 33.64 -22.88
N LEU A 30 14.36 33.66 -23.48
CA LEU A 30 13.20 32.95 -22.94
C LEU A 30 13.42 31.42 -22.95
N GLY A 31 13.97 30.88 -24.05
CA GLY A 31 14.31 29.47 -24.16
C GLY A 31 15.32 29.02 -23.10
N ILE A 32 16.40 29.80 -22.89
CA ILE A 32 17.40 29.51 -21.84
C ILE A 32 16.77 29.60 -20.44
N SER A 33 15.92 30.59 -20.19
CA SER A 33 15.24 30.75 -18.90
C SER A 33 14.30 29.59 -18.60
N LEU A 34 13.53 29.15 -19.59
CA LEU A 34 12.63 27.99 -19.44
C LEU A 34 13.42 26.70 -19.24
N ALA A 35 14.51 26.49 -19.97
CA ALA A 35 15.38 25.33 -19.79
C ALA A 35 16.03 25.30 -18.39
N ALA A 36 16.48 26.45 -17.89
CA ALA A 36 17.01 26.57 -16.53
C ALA A 36 15.93 26.30 -15.47
N ALA A 37 14.72 26.82 -15.65
CA ALA A 37 13.59 26.58 -14.77
C ALA A 37 13.19 25.09 -14.76
N GLU A 38 13.13 24.46 -15.95
CA GLU A 38 12.87 23.02 -16.07
C GLU A 38 13.93 22.19 -15.33
N ALA A 39 15.22 22.49 -15.58
CA ALA A 39 16.32 21.77 -14.92
C ALA A 39 16.28 21.94 -13.38
N PHE A 40 15.99 23.14 -12.91
CA PHE A 40 15.83 23.40 -11.48
C PHE A 40 14.63 22.65 -10.89
N THR A 41 13.48 22.67 -11.57
CA THR A 41 12.29 21.95 -11.11
C THR A 41 12.52 20.44 -11.09
N ARG A 42 13.19 19.89 -12.12
CA ARG A 42 13.56 18.46 -12.14
C ARG A 42 14.48 18.11 -10.97
N TRP A 43 15.47 18.95 -10.70
CA TRP A 43 16.35 18.77 -9.53
C TRP A 43 15.56 18.82 -8.21
N GLN A 44 14.64 19.77 -8.06
CA GLN A 44 13.79 19.89 -6.87
C GLN A 44 12.87 18.67 -6.69
N ASP A 45 12.39 18.08 -7.78
CA ASP A 45 11.44 16.97 -7.78
C ASP A 45 12.13 15.60 -7.83
N ASP A 46 13.48 15.55 -7.80
CA ASP A 46 14.28 14.32 -7.98
C ASP A 46 13.96 13.56 -9.27
N VAL A 47 13.67 14.31 -10.33
CA VAL A 47 13.40 13.75 -11.66
C VAL A 47 14.66 13.85 -12.51
N PRO A 48 15.14 12.75 -13.14
CA PRO A 48 16.30 12.79 -14.03
C PRO A 48 16.09 13.75 -15.19
N LEU A 49 17.17 14.45 -15.61
CA LEU A 49 17.12 15.51 -16.63
C LEU A 49 16.64 15.00 -18.00
N PHE A 50 16.90 13.72 -18.33
CA PHE A 50 16.66 13.15 -19.65
C PHE A 50 15.65 11.99 -19.63
N ASP A 51 14.84 11.89 -18.57
CA ASP A 51 13.80 10.87 -18.47
C ASP A 51 12.48 11.40 -19.04
N PHE A 52 11.96 10.72 -20.08
CA PHE A 52 10.75 11.12 -20.80
C PHE A 52 9.93 9.90 -21.24
N PRO A 53 8.60 9.87 -21.06
CA PRO A 53 7.80 10.85 -20.28
C PRO A 53 8.27 10.91 -18.83
N LEU A 54 7.95 12.01 -18.14
CA LEU A 54 8.35 12.19 -16.75
C LEU A 54 7.87 11.02 -15.88
N PRO A 55 8.75 10.43 -15.06
CA PRO A 55 8.30 9.47 -14.05
C PRO A 55 7.32 10.14 -13.08
N LEU A 56 6.50 9.32 -12.43
CA LEU A 56 5.69 9.80 -11.33
C LEU A 56 6.60 10.28 -10.21
N PRO A 57 6.37 11.47 -9.65
CA PRO A 57 7.06 11.89 -8.45
C PRO A 57 6.71 10.90 -7.33
N VAL A 58 7.72 10.25 -6.79
CA VAL A 58 7.61 9.42 -5.59
C VAL A 58 8.23 10.15 -4.41
N GLY A 59 7.81 9.80 -3.19
CA GLY A 59 8.42 10.30 -1.98
C GLY A 59 9.93 10.00 -1.97
N GLN A 60 10.71 10.87 -1.35
CA GLN A 60 12.15 10.65 -1.14
C GLN A 60 12.38 9.48 -0.18
N ASP A 61 13.49 8.75 -0.34
CA ASP A 61 13.89 7.76 0.67
C ASP A 61 14.45 8.48 1.90
N THR A 62 13.58 8.73 2.86
CA THR A 62 13.91 9.33 4.16
C THR A 62 14.05 8.30 5.27
N ALA A 63 13.82 7.02 4.98
CA ALA A 63 13.72 5.98 6.00
C ALA A 63 14.96 5.91 6.90
N ALA A 64 16.17 5.92 6.33
CA ALA A 64 17.40 5.84 7.11
C ALA A 64 17.58 7.00 8.11
N SER A 65 17.09 8.20 7.79
CA SER A 65 17.21 9.37 8.67
C SER A 65 16.42 9.24 9.96
N HIS A 66 15.37 8.43 9.96
CA HIS A 66 14.50 8.21 11.13
C HIS A 66 15.03 7.15 12.10
N VAL A 67 15.94 6.27 11.67
CA VAL A 67 16.40 5.13 12.50
C VAL A 67 17.01 5.57 13.82
N ALA A 68 17.71 6.70 13.83
CA ALA A 68 18.34 7.23 15.04
C ALA A 68 17.34 7.66 16.12
N SER A 69 16.13 8.10 15.72
CA SER A 69 15.07 8.56 16.63
C SER A 69 14.21 7.42 17.19
N LEU A 70 14.30 6.21 16.62
CA LEU A 70 13.53 5.05 17.07
C LEU A 70 14.05 4.51 18.41
N PRO A 71 13.21 3.79 19.18
CA PRO A 71 13.62 3.16 20.43
C PRO A 71 14.84 2.25 20.25
N SER A 72 15.76 2.28 21.21
CA SER A 72 16.85 1.32 21.28
C SER A 72 16.37 0.02 21.91
N VAL A 73 16.70 -1.10 21.29
CA VAL A 73 16.44 -2.44 21.82
C VAL A 73 17.76 -3.14 22.08
N ALA A 74 17.89 -3.76 23.24
CA ALA A 74 19.13 -4.44 23.63
C ALA A 74 19.50 -5.54 22.61
N GLY A 75 20.75 -5.58 22.21
CA GLY A 75 21.26 -6.56 21.24
C GLY A 75 20.86 -6.32 19.79
N VAL A 76 20.25 -5.17 19.49
CA VAL A 76 19.95 -4.74 18.12
C VAL A 76 20.94 -3.66 17.69
N ASN A 77 21.61 -3.89 16.55
CA ASN A 77 22.44 -2.86 15.91
C ASN A 77 21.62 -2.13 14.83
N ARG A 78 21.56 -0.81 14.93
CA ARG A 78 20.82 0.05 13.99
C ARG A 78 21.34 -0.01 12.55
N ASP A 79 22.62 -0.34 12.36
CA ASP A 79 23.22 -0.46 11.03
C ASP A 79 22.55 -1.55 10.19
N TRP A 80 21.94 -2.57 10.83
CA TRP A 80 21.22 -3.62 10.11
C TRP A 80 20.03 -3.10 9.31
N PHE A 81 19.50 -1.94 9.67
CA PHE A 81 18.45 -1.30 8.88
C PHE A 81 18.86 -1.13 7.41
N SER A 82 20.14 -0.84 7.17
CA SER A 82 20.70 -0.63 5.82
C SER A 82 21.17 -1.92 5.14
N ASP A 83 21.04 -3.08 5.79
CA ASP A 83 21.41 -4.36 5.19
C ASP A 83 20.69 -4.57 3.85
N LYS A 84 21.41 -5.03 2.85
CA LYS A 84 20.82 -5.43 1.57
C LYS A 84 20.09 -6.76 1.74
N VAL A 85 18.77 -6.73 1.69
CA VAL A 85 17.94 -7.94 1.73
C VAL A 85 17.93 -8.57 0.34
N PRO A 86 18.37 -9.83 0.19
CA PRO A 86 18.31 -10.50 -1.11
C PRO A 86 16.84 -10.73 -1.51
N PRO A 87 16.46 -10.52 -2.78
CA PRO A 87 15.11 -10.82 -3.23
C PRO A 87 14.83 -12.32 -3.07
N PRO A 88 13.57 -12.71 -2.86
CA PRO A 88 13.20 -14.12 -2.82
C PRO A 88 13.53 -14.79 -4.15
N PRO A 89 13.88 -16.10 -4.15
CA PRO A 89 14.15 -16.84 -5.38
C PRO A 89 12.96 -16.76 -6.34
N ARG A 90 13.22 -16.38 -7.59
CA ARG A 90 12.16 -16.28 -8.59
C ARG A 90 11.64 -17.67 -8.95
N GLN A 91 10.34 -17.78 -9.00
CA GLN A 91 9.59 -18.91 -9.52
C GLN A 91 9.29 -18.69 -11.02
N PRO A 92 8.85 -19.69 -11.78
CA PRO A 92 8.38 -19.48 -13.14
C PRO A 92 7.25 -18.46 -13.20
N VAL A 93 7.31 -17.54 -14.18
CA VAL A 93 6.18 -16.67 -14.50
C VAL A 93 5.24 -17.48 -15.40
N PRO A 94 3.95 -17.62 -15.04
CA PRO A 94 3.00 -18.29 -15.93
C PRO A 94 2.92 -17.55 -17.27
N GLU A 95 3.04 -18.27 -18.38
CA GLU A 95 3.05 -17.68 -19.72
C GLU A 95 1.80 -16.83 -20.01
N GLN A 96 0.66 -17.28 -19.52
CA GLN A 96 -0.60 -16.53 -19.63
C GLN A 96 -0.53 -15.18 -18.91
N TRP A 97 0.08 -15.11 -17.74
CA TRP A 97 0.26 -13.87 -17.01
C TRP A 97 1.20 -12.91 -17.73
N GLN A 98 2.30 -13.42 -18.29
CA GLN A 98 3.21 -12.59 -19.06
C GLN A 98 2.51 -11.95 -20.25
N ARG A 99 1.69 -12.72 -21.00
CA ARG A 99 0.90 -12.18 -22.12
C ARG A 99 -0.09 -11.10 -21.70
N TRP A 100 -0.79 -11.30 -20.59
CA TRP A 100 -1.73 -10.32 -20.07
C TRP A 100 -1.03 -9.05 -19.58
N TYR A 101 0.13 -9.21 -18.95
CA TYR A 101 0.96 -8.09 -18.52
C TYR A 101 1.42 -7.25 -19.71
N ASP A 102 1.94 -7.89 -20.74
CA ASP A 102 2.39 -7.21 -21.97
C ASP A 102 1.23 -6.48 -22.68
N ASP A 103 0.01 -7.02 -22.63
CA ASP A 103 -1.20 -6.36 -23.13
C ASP A 103 -1.58 -5.13 -22.32
N LEU A 104 -1.53 -5.22 -21.01
CA LEU A 104 -1.82 -4.09 -20.11
C LEU A 104 -0.77 -2.98 -20.30
N GLU A 105 0.50 -3.33 -20.37
CA GLU A 105 1.58 -2.36 -20.62
C GLU A 105 1.37 -1.60 -21.94
N ARG A 106 1.00 -2.30 -23.02
CA ARG A 106 0.68 -1.65 -24.30
C ARG A 106 -0.53 -0.70 -24.20
N LYS A 107 -1.58 -1.12 -23.50
CA LYS A 107 -2.78 -0.27 -23.30
C LYS A 107 -2.45 0.96 -22.46
N HIS A 108 -1.70 0.82 -21.39
CA HIS A 108 -1.29 1.94 -20.55
C HIS A 108 -0.35 2.90 -21.28
N ALA A 109 0.59 2.39 -22.06
CA ALA A 109 1.45 3.22 -22.90
C ALA A 109 0.62 4.03 -23.92
N ALA A 110 -0.41 3.43 -24.53
CA ALA A 110 -1.29 4.09 -25.49
C ALA A 110 -2.19 5.16 -24.85
N THR A 111 -2.67 4.93 -23.64
CA THR A 111 -3.59 5.86 -22.94
C THR A 111 -2.87 6.89 -22.09
N GLY A 112 -1.58 6.69 -21.81
CA GLY A 112 -0.82 7.50 -20.87
C GLY A 112 -1.36 7.46 -19.44
N SER A 113 -2.11 6.43 -19.10
CA SER A 113 -2.61 6.23 -17.74
C SER A 113 -1.43 6.04 -16.78
N LEU A 114 -1.43 6.82 -15.71
CA LEU A 114 -0.41 6.74 -14.66
C LEU A 114 -0.75 5.68 -13.60
N PHE A 115 -1.99 5.19 -13.59
CA PHE A 115 -2.49 4.26 -12.59
C PHE A 115 -2.56 2.84 -13.14
N ARG A 116 -1.54 2.05 -12.86
CA ARG A 116 -1.42 0.65 -13.31
C ARG A 116 -1.95 -0.34 -12.26
N GLY A 117 -2.01 0.06 -10.99
CA GLY A 117 -2.15 -0.85 -9.85
C GLY A 117 -3.43 -1.68 -9.84
N GLY A 118 -4.60 -1.08 -10.13
CA GLY A 118 -5.88 -1.79 -10.02
C GLY A 118 -6.08 -2.92 -11.03
N ASP A 119 -5.57 -2.76 -12.26
CA ASP A 119 -5.71 -3.77 -13.32
C ASP A 119 -4.72 -4.91 -13.15
N MET A 120 -3.56 -4.65 -12.57
CA MET A 120 -2.49 -5.62 -12.41
C MET A 120 -2.86 -6.71 -11.39
N PHE A 121 -3.56 -6.39 -10.31
CA PHE A 121 -4.02 -7.37 -9.32
C PHE A 121 -4.92 -8.46 -9.90
N LYS A 122 -5.69 -8.13 -10.93
CA LYS A 122 -6.67 -9.03 -11.54
C LYS A 122 -6.03 -10.12 -12.39
N VAL A 123 -4.81 -9.90 -12.83
CA VAL A 123 -4.11 -10.78 -13.79
C VAL A 123 -3.61 -12.06 -13.13
N TRP A 124 -3.20 -12.03 -11.88
CA TRP A 124 -2.54 -13.16 -11.20
C TRP A 124 -3.24 -13.68 -9.96
N ASN A 125 -4.47 -13.22 -9.70
CA ASN A 125 -5.27 -13.79 -8.63
C ASN A 125 -5.86 -15.14 -9.05
N THR A 126 -5.94 -16.06 -8.10
CA THR A 126 -6.61 -17.35 -8.28
C THR A 126 -7.93 -17.34 -7.54
N ALA A 127 -9.03 -17.47 -8.27
CA ALA A 127 -10.36 -17.49 -7.68
C ALA A 127 -10.59 -18.75 -6.83
N LEU A 128 -11.18 -18.56 -5.66
CA LEU A 128 -11.67 -19.63 -4.79
C LEU A 128 -13.20 -19.60 -4.67
N THR A 129 -13.83 -18.54 -5.17
CA THR A 129 -15.29 -18.39 -5.17
C THR A 129 -15.92 -19.08 -6.36
N PRO A 130 -17.12 -19.71 -6.20
CA PRO A 130 -17.86 -20.29 -7.31
C PRO A 130 -18.22 -19.29 -8.41
N ASN A 131 -18.45 -18.02 -8.04
CA ASN A 131 -18.73 -16.94 -8.97
C ASN A 131 -17.70 -15.81 -8.83
N PRO A 132 -16.59 -15.84 -9.59
CA PRO A 132 -15.57 -14.79 -9.54
C PRO A 132 -16.11 -13.40 -9.91
N CYS A 133 -17.21 -13.30 -10.64
CA CYS A 133 -17.79 -12.02 -11.06
C CYS A 133 -18.37 -11.20 -9.89
N ASP A 134 -18.65 -11.83 -8.76
CA ASP A 134 -19.16 -11.15 -7.57
C ASP A 134 -18.06 -10.40 -6.80
N HIS A 135 -16.79 -10.67 -7.09
CA HIS A 135 -15.68 -10.09 -6.36
C HIS A 135 -14.93 -9.04 -7.20
N VAL A 136 -14.79 -7.83 -6.67
CA VAL A 136 -14.16 -6.68 -7.36
C VAL A 136 -12.75 -6.97 -7.89
N MET A 137 -11.96 -7.78 -7.18
CA MET A 137 -10.59 -8.14 -7.57
C MET A 137 -10.51 -9.21 -8.67
N LEU A 138 -11.62 -9.84 -9.03
CA LEU A 138 -11.66 -10.94 -9.99
C LEU A 138 -12.50 -10.62 -11.22
N ARG A 139 -13.57 -9.85 -11.04
CA ARG A 139 -14.62 -9.55 -12.03
C ARG A 139 -14.11 -9.03 -13.37
N ASP A 140 -13.05 -8.21 -13.34
CA ASP A 140 -12.50 -7.58 -14.54
C ASP A 140 -11.20 -8.22 -15.02
N ALA A 141 -10.95 -9.48 -14.61
CA ALA A 141 -9.78 -10.20 -15.10
C ALA A 141 -9.86 -10.41 -16.62
N PRO A 142 -8.73 -10.38 -17.34
CA PRO A 142 -8.70 -10.36 -18.81
C PRO A 142 -9.04 -11.73 -19.42
N GLY A 143 -10.34 -12.03 -19.57
CA GLY A 143 -10.87 -13.16 -20.35
C GLY A 143 -10.75 -14.55 -19.74
N ALA A 144 -9.87 -14.78 -18.78
CA ALA A 144 -9.72 -16.06 -18.08
C ALA A 144 -9.09 -15.88 -16.71
N LEU A 145 -9.34 -16.82 -15.80
CA LEU A 145 -8.74 -16.87 -14.46
C LEU A 145 -8.20 -18.26 -14.15
N PHE A 146 -7.19 -18.33 -13.32
CA PHE A 146 -6.89 -19.54 -12.60
C PHE A 146 -7.93 -19.72 -11.49
N VAL A 147 -8.59 -20.88 -11.46
CA VAL A 147 -9.58 -21.23 -10.43
C VAL A 147 -9.03 -22.38 -9.62
N PHE A 148 -9.18 -22.26 -8.33
CA PHE A 148 -8.81 -23.27 -7.37
C PHE A 148 -10.07 -23.68 -6.57
N ASP A 149 -10.44 -24.94 -6.66
CA ASP A 149 -11.62 -25.43 -5.95
C ASP A 149 -11.28 -25.64 -4.46
N PRO A 150 -11.94 -24.89 -3.53
CA PRO A 150 -11.64 -25.03 -2.11
C PRO A 150 -12.06 -26.43 -1.62
N PRO A 151 -11.23 -27.10 -0.79
CA PRO A 151 -11.49 -28.47 -0.37
C PRO A 151 -12.77 -28.66 0.43
N ASP A 152 -13.22 -27.61 1.13
CA ASP A 152 -14.44 -27.62 1.96
C ASP A 152 -15.64 -26.97 1.28
N GLY A 153 -15.53 -26.60 0.01
CA GLY A 153 -16.60 -25.97 -0.76
C GLY A 153 -17.00 -24.57 -0.28
N LYS A 154 -16.28 -23.97 0.66
CA LYS A 154 -16.61 -22.65 1.19
C LYS A 154 -16.01 -21.53 0.35
N PRO A 155 -16.77 -20.48 0.04
CA PRO A 155 -16.31 -19.39 -0.84
C PRO A 155 -15.31 -18.43 -0.20
N LEU A 156 -15.03 -18.50 1.08
CA LEU A 156 -14.08 -17.64 1.77
C LEU A 156 -12.82 -18.41 2.15
N PRO A 157 -11.63 -17.80 1.93
CA PRO A 157 -11.37 -16.49 1.30
C PRO A 157 -11.70 -16.52 -0.20
N PRO A 158 -12.13 -15.38 -0.80
CA PRO A 158 -12.67 -15.38 -2.17
C PRO A 158 -11.62 -15.71 -3.25
N PHE A 159 -10.35 -15.46 -2.97
CA PHE A 159 -9.23 -15.76 -3.86
C PHE A 159 -7.94 -15.98 -3.06
N ARG A 160 -6.92 -16.46 -3.74
CA ARG A 160 -5.52 -16.46 -3.32
C ARG A 160 -4.63 -16.20 -4.50
N PHE A 161 -3.35 -15.92 -4.28
CA PHE A 161 -2.38 -15.88 -5.38
C PHE A 161 -2.10 -17.29 -5.90
N LEU A 162 -1.69 -17.38 -7.17
CA LEU A 162 -1.25 -18.63 -7.73
C LEU A 162 -0.03 -19.14 -6.94
N PRO A 163 -0.04 -20.38 -6.46
CA PRO A 163 1.09 -20.95 -5.71
C PRO A 163 2.35 -21.08 -6.56
N SER A 164 3.51 -20.96 -5.91
CA SER A 164 4.84 -21.22 -6.49
C SER A 164 5.06 -20.48 -7.80
N ALA A 165 4.72 -19.21 -7.86
CA ALA A 165 4.81 -18.38 -9.06
C ALA A 165 5.54 -17.06 -8.77
N THR A 166 6.07 -16.47 -9.84
CA THR A 166 6.49 -15.05 -9.83
C THR A 166 5.55 -14.29 -10.73
N ASN A 167 5.02 -13.15 -10.27
CA ASN A 167 4.29 -12.27 -11.17
C ASN A 167 5.26 -11.54 -12.13
N PRO A 168 4.76 -11.01 -13.25
CA PRO A 168 5.61 -10.31 -14.22
C PRO A 168 6.39 -9.13 -13.64
N GLU A 169 5.91 -8.52 -12.57
CA GLU A 169 6.62 -7.41 -11.92
C GLU A 169 7.78 -7.91 -11.04
N THR A 170 7.52 -8.34 -9.82
CA THR A 170 8.57 -8.88 -8.94
C THR A 170 8.05 -9.77 -7.82
N MET A 171 6.75 -9.71 -7.48
CA MET A 171 6.21 -10.46 -6.37
C MET A 171 6.34 -11.97 -6.59
N VAL A 172 6.83 -12.66 -5.58
CA VAL A 172 6.95 -14.11 -5.54
C VAL A 172 5.92 -14.68 -4.58
N THR A 173 5.34 -15.82 -4.92
CA THR A 173 4.44 -16.56 -4.05
C THR A 173 5.03 -17.92 -3.70
N ASN A 174 4.78 -18.36 -2.47
CA ASN A 174 5.20 -19.66 -1.98
C ASN A 174 4.18 -20.77 -2.36
N GLU A 175 4.41 -21.97 -1.87
CA GLU A 175 3.58 -23.16 -2.12
C GLU A 175 2.15 -23.01 -1.61
N PHE A 176 1.88 -22.09 -0.69
CA PHE A 176 0.55 -21.82 -0.15
C PHE A 176 -0.20 -20.73 -0.94
N GLY A 177 0.42 -20.15 -1.98
CA GLY A 177 -0.12 -18.98 -2.64
C GLY A 177 -0.10 -17.75 -1.73
N TRP A 178 0.84 -17.67 -0.81
CA TRP A 178 1.12 -16.51 0.01
C TRP A 178 2.33 -15.78 -0.55
N ARG A 179 2.35 -14.46 -0.35
CA ARG A 179 3.51 -13.68 -0.76
C ARG A 179 4.76 -14.11 0.00
N GLY A 180 5.88 -14.24 -0.71
CA GLY A 180 7.19 -14.56 -0.14
C GLY A 180 7.87 -15.75 -0.80
N GLY A 181 9.10 -16.04 -0.34
CA GLY A 181 9.92 -17.12 -0.84
C GLY A 181 9.39 -18.50 -0.47
N PRO A 182 9.99 -19.56 -1.05
CA PRO A 182 9.62 -20.94 -0.80
C PRO A 182 9.62 -21.29 0.69
N VAL A 183 8.63 -22.05 1.12
CA VAL A 183 8.48 -22.52 2.49
C VAL A 183 8.02 -23.98 2.49
N THR A 184 8.44 -24.76 3.48
CA THR A 184 7.98 -26.13 3.65
C THR A 184 6.77 -26.16 4.59
N PHE A 185 5.75 -26.96 4.26
CA PHE A 185 4.61 -27.14 5.15
C PHE A 185 5.04 -27.73 6.49
N ALA A 186 5.80 -28.82 6.46
CA ALA A 186 6.41 -29.39 7.65
C ALA A 186 7.54 -28.48 8.14
N ARG A 187 7.39 -27.93 9.35
CA ARG A 187 8.35 -27.03 9.98
C ARG A 187 9.60 -27.79 10.42
N SER A 188 10.78 -27.21 10.15
CA SER A 188 12.04 -27.75 10.65
C SER A 188 12.16 -27.57 12.16
N PRO A 189 12.93 -28.45 12.87
CA PRO A 189 13.25 -28.23 14.27
C PRO A 189 13.90 -26.86 14.51
N ARG A 190 13.70 -26.31 15.70
CA ARG A 190 14.25 -25.00 16.10
C ARG A 190 13.83 -23.83 15.20
N THR A 191 12.66 -23.95 14.58
CA THR A 191 12.06 -22.87 13.78
C THR A 191 10.91 -22.25 14.54
N VAL A 192 10.96 -20.93 14.75
CA VAL A 192 9.82 -20.12 15.19
C VAL A 192 9.09 -19.63 13.94
N ARG A 193 7.84 -20.06 13.77
CA ARG A 193 6.98 -19.66 12.64
C ARG A 193 6.06 -18.52 13.06
N ILE A 194 6.19 -17.39 12.39
CA ILE A 194 5.38 -16.19 12.59
C ILE A 194 4.58 -15.94 11.31
N VAL A 195 3.27 -15.76 11.40
CA VAL A 195 2.41 -15.50 10.23
C VAL A 195 1.73 -14.15 10.39
N PHE A 196 1.94 -13.27 9.42
CA PHE A 196 1.19 -12.02 9.31
C PHE A 196 -0.10 -12.27 8.54
N VAL A 197 -1.20 -11.75 9.09
CA VAL A 197 -2.52 -11.76 8.46
C VAL A 197 -3.05 -10.33 8.40
N GLY A 198 -3.69 -10.00 7.29
CA GLY A 198 -4.19 -8.66 7.02
C GLY A 198 -4.63 -8.51 5.58
N SER A 199 -4.67 -7.28 5.10
CA SER A 199 -5.08 -6.97 3.74
C SER A 199 -3.93 -6.45 2.87
N SER A 200 -4.25 -5.60 1.90
CA SER A 200 -3.29 -5.00 0.95
C SER A 200 -2.10 -4.32 1.63
N THR A 201 -2.30 -3.74 2.81
CA THR A 201 -1.24 -3.10 3.59
C THR A 201 -0.21 -4.07 4.17
N VAL A 202 -0.52 -5.37 4.22
CA VAL A 202 0.41 -6.46 4.58
C VAL A 202 0.97 -7.12 3.32
N VAL A 203 0.12 -7.34 2.31
CA VAL A 203 0.59 -7.84 1.00
C VAL A 203 1.66 -6.92 0.44
N SER A 204 1.48 -5.60 0.58
CA SER A 204 2.31 -4.58 -0.05
C SER A 204 2.18 -4.56 -1.58
N SER A 205 2.83 -3.64 -2.25
CA SER A 205 2.74 -3.52 -3.70
C SER A 205 3.46 -4.65 -4.44
N HIS A 206 2.88 -5.14 -5.54
CA HIS A 206 3.37 -6.30 -6.30
C HIS A 206 4.68 -6.03 -7.03
N HIS A 207 4.98 -4.77 -7.33
CA HIS A 207 6.26 -4.38 -7.95
C HIS A 207 7.41 -4.22 -6.95
N MET A 208 7.15 -4.41 -5.65
CA MET A 208 8.19 -4.40 -4.63
C MET A 208 8.71 -5.80 -4.38
N PRO A 209 10.03 -6.01 -4.32
CA PRO A 209 10.62 -7.33 -4.09
C PRO A 209 10.33 -7.87 -2.68
N HIS A 210 10.08 -6.99 -1.70
CA HIS A 210 9.79 -7.35 -0.32
C HIS A 210 8.61 -6.55 0.23
N SER A 211 7.82 -7.19 1.08
CA SER A 211 6.85 -6.60 2.00
C SER A 211 7.46 -6.40 3.38
N PHE A 212 6.79 -5.67 4.28
CA PHE A 212 7.32 -5.48 5.64
C PHE A 212 7.47 -6.80 6.44
N PRO A 213 6.61 -7.84 6.31
CA PRO A 213 6.84 -9.12 6.94
C PRO A 213 8.16 -9.80 6.52
N GLU A 214 8.55 -9.67 5.24
CA GLU A 214 9.81 -10.22 4.76
C GLU A 214 11.01 -9.48 5.35
N PHE A 215 10.90 -8.16 5.52
CA PHE A 215 11.90 -7.39 6.26
C PHE A 215 11.99 -7.80 7.73
N VAL A 216 10.84 -8.05 8.40
CA VAL A 216 10.82 -8.59 9.77
C VAL A 216 11.58 -9.90 9.84
N GLY A 217 11.33 -10.83 8.91
CA GLY A 217 12.03 -12.11 8.84
C GLY A 217 13.54 -11.96 8.68
N HIS A 218 13.96 -11.05 7.81
CA HIS A 218 15.38 -10.73 7.64
C HIS A 218 16.02 -10.22 8.93
N PHE A 219 15.42 -9.22 9.58
CA PHE A 219 15.97 -8.60 10.79
C PHE A 219 15.99 -9.57 11.99
N LEU A 220 14.95 -10.38 12.16
CA LEU A 220 14.92 -11.40 13.22
C LEU A 220 16.03 -12.44 13.04
N ASN A 221 16.25 -12.95 11.84
CA ASN A 221 17.32 -13.91 11.57
C ASN A 221 18.70 -13.26 11.70
N ARG A 222 18.84 -11.99 11.33
CA ARG A 222 20.07 -11.22 11.52
C ARG A 222 20.39 -11.04 13.01
N TRP A 223 19.36 -10.69 13.81
CA TRP A 223 19.46 -10.57 15.26
C TRP A 223 19.81 -11.90 15.93
N ALA A 224 19.10 -12.98 15.58
CA ALA A 224 19.37 -14.31 16.14
C ALA A 224 20.82 -14.75 15.90
N LYS A 225 21.31 -14.56 14.68
CA LYS A 225 22.71 -14.84 14.32
C LYS A 225 23.69 -14.02 15.16
N ALA A 226 23.45 -12.72 15.30
CA ALA A 226 24.32 -11.82 16.07
C ALA A 226 24.35 -12.16 17.58
N ARG A 227 23.24 -12.70 18.09
CA ARG A 227 23.09 -13.11 19.50
C ARG A 227 23.50 -14.56 19.76
N GLY A 228 23.90 -15.31 18.76
CA GLY A 228 24.19 -16.74 18.88
C GLY A 228 22.98 -17.60 19.27
N ILE A 229 21.76 -17.13 18.96
CA ILE A 229 20.51 -17.83 19.21
C ILE A 229 20.32 -18.89 18.13
N ASP A 230 20.30 -20.17 18.52
CA ASP A 230 20.17 -21.30 17.59
C ASP A 230 18.69 -21.56 17.24
N VAL A 231 18.04 -20.53 16.71
CA VAL A 231 16.65 -20.55 16.23
C VAL A 231 16.58 -19.84 14.87
N ARG A 232 15.83 -20.43 13.93
CA ARG A 232 15.47 -19.81 12.67
C ARG A 232 14.09 -19.19 12.79
N PHE A 233 13.93 -17.96 12.33
CA PHE A 233 12.63 -17.31 12.19
C PHE A 233 12.10 -17.48 10.77
N GLU A 234 10.93 -18.10 10.66
CA GLU A 234 10.18 -18.24 9.42
C GLU A 234 8.98 -17.29 9.49
N VAL A 235 9.10 -16.16 8.81
CA VAL A 235 8.07 -15.11 8.79
C VAL A 235 7.32 -15.17 7.48
N LEU A 236 6.01 -15.38 7.55
CA LEU A 236 5.13 -15.65 6.42
C LEU A 236 4.07 -14.56 6.27
N ASN A 237 3.68 -14.26 5.04
CA ASN A 237 2.69 -13.25 4.71
C ASN A 237 1.45 -13.89 4.07
N ALA A 238 0.43 -14.21 4.89
CA ALA A 238 -0.81 -14.85 4.46
C ALA A 238 -1.93 -13.84 4.07
N ALA A 239 -1.57 -12.58 3.86
CA ALA A 239 -2.54 -11.52 3.55
C ALA A 239 -3.09 -11.59 2.12
N ARG A 240 -4.23 -10.90 1.90
CA ARG A 240 -4.90 -10.72 0.59
C ARG A 240 -5.38 -9.29 0.44
N GLU A 241 -5.42 -8.75 -0.77
CA GLU A 241 -5.98 -7.43 -1.03
C GLU A 241 -7.49 -7.40 -0.85
N SER A 242 -8.00 -6.21 -0.49
CA SER A 242 -9.44 -5.88 -0.46
C SER A 242 -10.30 -6.82 0.41
N ILE A 243 -9.70 -7.43 1.43
CA ILE A 243 -10.43 -8.25 2.40
C ILE A 243 -10.53 -7.53 3.75
N GLY A 244 -11.64 -7.73 4.44
CA GLY A 244 -11.81 -7.30 5.82
C GLY A 244 -11.52 -8.41 6.83
N SER A 245 -11.80 -8.15 8.10
CA SER A 245 -11.53 -9.09 9.20
C SER A 245 -12.20 -10.44 9.03
N THR A 246 -13.41 -10.49 8.44
CA THR A 246 -14.14 -11.76 8.16
C THR A 246 -13.39 -12.65 7.17
N GLY A 247 -12.83 -12.03 6.11
CA GLY A 247 -11.97 -12.74 5.15
C GLY A 247 -10.67 -13.21 5.81
N ILE A 248 -10.08 -12.37 6.67
CA ILE A 248 -8.88 -12.72 7.43
C ILE A 248 -9.15 -13.89 8.39
N ALA A 249 -10.28 -13.90 9.10
CA ALA A 249 -10.67 -15.01 9.97
C ALA A 249 -10.82 -16.32 9.19
N ALA A 250 -11.35 -16.25 7.97
CA ALA A 250 -11.43 -17.42 7.09
C ALA A 250 -10.04 -17.93 6.67
N ILE A 251 -9.12 -17.04 6.30
CA ILE A 251 -7.72 -17.40 5.99
C ILE A 251 -7.05 -18.04 7.22
N VAL A 252 -7.21 -17.45 8.38
CA VAL A 252 -6.64 -18.03 9.61
C VAL A 252 -7.14 -19.46 9.82
N ARG A 253 -8.43 -19.67 9.79
CA ARG A 253 -9.03 -20.99 10.03
C ARG A 253 -8.63 -22.03 8.98
N GLN A 254 -8.66 -21.65 7.70
CA GLN A 254 -8.48 -22.61 6.60
C GLN A 254 -7.04 -22.81 6.19
N GLU A 255 -6.22 -21.77 6.27
CA GLU A 255 -4.88 -21.78 5.71
C GLU A 255 -3.78 -21.67 6.78
N VAL A 256 -3.96 -20.85 7.83
CA VAL A 256 -2.91 -20.57 8.82
C VAL A 256 -2.89 -21.62 9.92
N VAL A 257 -4.04 -21.95 10.51
CA VAL A 257 -4.17 -22.94 11.60
C VAL A 257 -3.50 -24.28 11.25
N PRO A 258 -3.70 -24.86 10.05
CA PRO A 258 -3.02 -26.11 9.69
C PRO A 258 -1.49 -26.02 9.72
N THR A 259 -0.89 -24.84 9.56
CA THR A 259 0.58 -24.66 9.60
C THR A 259 1.15 -24.58 11.02
N ARG A 260 0.26 -24.52 12.04
CA ARG A 260 0.58 -24.44 13.47
C ARG A 260 1.69 -23.43 13.77
N PRO A 261 1.50 -22.14 13.53
CA PRO A 261 2.49 -21.12 13.80
C PRO A 261 2.69 -20.94 15.33
N ASP A 262 3.84 -20.41 15.72
CA ASP A 262 4.07 -19.99 17.09
C ASP A 262 3.32 -18.70 17.40
N LEU A 263 3.27 -17.79 16.42
CA LEU A 263 2.62 -16.48 16.52
C LEU A 263 1.88 -16.13 15.23
N VAL A 264 0.68 -15.60 15.37
CA VAL A 264 -0.03 -14.89 14.29
C VAL A 264 -0.14 -13.42 14.65
N ILE A 265 0.18 -12.53 13.72
CA ILE A 265 0.10 -11.08 13.91
C ILE A 265 -1.02 -10.54 13.01
N TYR A 266 -2.05 -9.97 13.63
CA TYR A 266 -3.14 -9.31 12.94
C TYR A 266 -2.79 -7.85 12.68
N TYR A 267 -2.81 -7.43 11.41
CA TYR A 267 -2.61 -6.05 10.99
C TYR A 267 -3.63 -5.68 9.92
N GLU A 268 -4.77 -5.16 10.33
CA GLU A 268 -5.82 -4.63 9.44
C GLU A 268 -6.68 -3.63 10.20
N GLY A 269 -7.18 -2.63 9.49
CA GLY A 269 -8.04 -1.59 10.05
C GLY A 269 -8.61 -0.65 8.99
N GLY A 270 -8.17 -0.78 7.73
CA GLY A 270 -8.52 0.12 6.64
C GLY A 270 -9.76 -0.28 5.86
N ASN A 271 -9.88 -1.53 5.46
CA ASN A 271 -10.92 -1.99 4.54
C ASN A 271 -12.33 -2.05 5.15
N GLN A 272 -12.44 -2.06 6.46
CA GLN A 272 -13.71 -2.06 7.19
C GLN A 272 -14.00 -0.74 7.91
N PHE A 273 -13.22 0.30 7.61
CA PHE A 273 -13.39 1.62 8.21
C PHE A 273 -14.65 2.31 7.65
N ALA A 274 -15.82 1.84 8.12
CA ALA A 274 -17.12 2.29 7.63
C ALA A 274 -17.50 3.62 8.24
N LEU A 275 -17.31 4.69 7.51
CA LEU A 275 -17.57 6.06 7.94
C LEU A 275 -19.07 6.40 7.98
N ASP A 276 -19.90 5.74 7.19
CA ASP A 276 -21.35 5.88 7.17
C ASP A 276 -22.01 5.47 8.51
N SER A 277 -21.36 4.59 9.26
CA SER A 277 -21.82 4.18 10.60
C SER A 277 -21.82 5.32 11.63
N ILE A 278 -21.06 6.39 11.37
CA ILE A 278 -20.85 7.50 12.30
C ILE A 278 -21.34 8.84 11.75
N ALA A 279 -21.69 8.94 10.48
CA ALA A 279 -22.19 10.14 9.85
C ALA A 279 -23.72 10.12 9.76
N GLY A 280 -24.36 11.22 10.17
CA GLY A 280 -25.84 11.34 10.13
C GLY A 280 -26.41 11.40 8.71
N SER A 281 -25.78 12.16 7.87
CA SER A 281 -26.01 12.22 6.41
C SER A 281 -24.66 12.56 5.78
N VAL A 282 -24.22 11.71 4.86
CA VAL A 282 -23.02 11.99 4.08
C VAL A 282 -23.46 12.72 2.81
N PRO A 283 -23.04 13.97 2.60
CA PRO A 283 -23.28 14.65 1.34
C PRO A 283 -22.70 13.81 0.21
N GLN A 284 -23.46 13.69 -0.89
CA GLN A 284 -22.94 13.01 -2.07
C GLN A 284 -21.75 13.79 -2.60
N ARG A 285 -20.71 13.07 -2.96
CA ARG A 285 -19.53 13.63 -3.62
C ARG A 285 -19.98 14.22 -4.95
N PRO A 286 -19.55 15.47 -5.29
CA PRO A 286 -19.77 16.00 -6.64
C PRO A 286 -19.20 15.03 -7.67
N SER A 287 -20.02 14.65 -8.65
CA SER A 287 -19.57 13.80 -9.75
C SER A 287 -18.46 14.51 -10.52
N THR A 288 -17.43 13.78 -10.93
CA THR A 288 -16.43 14.31 -11.88
C THR A 288 -17.06 14.65 -13.23
N ALA A 289 -18.21 14.06 -13.56
CA ALA A 289 -19.01 14.39 -14.74
C ALA A 289 -19.65 15.78 -14.68
N ASP A 290 -19.82 16.35 -13.46
CA ASP A 290 -20.40 17.69 -13.29
C ASP A 290 -19.36 18.82 -13.47
N ARG A 291 -18.10 18.48 -13.66
CA ARG A 291 -17.05 19.46 -13.95
C ARG A 291 -17.10 19.84 -15.42
N ALA A 292 -17.11 21.14 -15.67
CA ALA A 292 -16.94 21.64 -17.02
C ALA A 292 -15.63 21.08 -17.63
N PRO A 293 -15.62 20.66 -18.90
CA PRO A 293 -14.40 20.18 -19.54
C PRO A 293 -13.32 21.26 -19.46
N PRO A 294 -12.04 20.88 -19.22
CA PRO A 294 -10.96 21.85 -19.14
C PRO A 294 -10.86 22.63 -20.45
N GLY A 295 -10.64 23.94 -20.34
CA GLY A 295 -10.44 24.80 -21.50
C GLY A 295 -9.17 24.42 -22.29
N PRO A 296 -9.03 24.91 -23.55
CA PRO A 296 -7.90 24.52 -24.42
C PRO A 296 -6.52 24.75 -23.82
N LEU A 297 -6.34 25.84 -23.07
CA LEU A 297 -5.08 26.14 -22.37
C LEU A 297 -4.78 25.13 -21.25
N ALA A 298 -5.81 24.74 -20.51
CA ALA A 298 -5.67 23.73 -19.45
C ALA A 298 -5.32 22.35 -20.03
N MET A 299 -5.91 21.99 -21.17
CA MET A 299 -5.57 20.75 -21.89
C MET A 299 -4.11 20.78 -22.38
N LEU A 300 -3.67 21.90 -22.96
CA LEU A 300 -2.28 22.06 -23.40
C LEU A 300 -1.30 21.92 -22.22
N LEU A 301 -1.64 22.52 -21.08
CA LEU A 301 -0.80 22.42 -19.88
C LEU A 301 -0.76 21.00 -19.32
N LYS A 302 -1.91 20.28 -19.31
CA LYS A 302 -1.98 18.87 -18.93
C LYS A 302 -1.10 17.97 -19.82
N ASP A 303 -1.12 18.21 -21.13
CA ASP A 303 -0.27 17.47 -22.06
C ASP A 303 1.22 17.80 -21.86
N ALA A 304 1.56 19.08 -21.67
CA ALA A 304 2.91 19.51 -21.39
C ALA A 304 3.44 18.95 -20.05
N ALA A 305 2.60 18.79 -19.05
CA ALA A 305 2.94 18.26 -17.74
C ALA A 305 3.43 16.79 -17.76
N ARG A 306 3.17 16.08 -18.88
CA ARG A 306 3.70 14.72 -19.09
C ARG A 306 5.20 14.73 -19.43
N TRP A 307 5.73 15.85 -19.91
CA TRP A 307 7.06 15.98 -20.48
C TRP A 307 7.94 17.00 -19.74
N SER A 308 7.32 17.93 -19.00
CA SER A 308 7.96 19.05 -18.34
C SER A 308 7.59 19.09 -16.84
N ALA A 309 8.59 19.04 -15.98
CA ALA A 309 8.40 19.17 -14.53
C ALA A 309 7.88 20.58 -14.16
N LEU A 310 8.36 21.60 -14.86
CA LEU A 310 7.85 22.96 -14.72
C LEU A 310 6.37 23.07 -15.07
N ALA A 311 5.96 22.49 -16.21
CA ALA A 311 4.55 22.49 -16.62
C ALA A 311 3.67 21.73 -15.61
N ARG A 312 4.18 20.63 -15.06
CA ARG A 312 3.51 19.85 -13.99
C ARG A 312 3.30 20.67 -12.72
N ARG A 313 4.29 21.46 -12.29
CA ARG A 313 4.16 22.37 -11.15
C ARG A 313 3.19 23.51 -11.43
N LEU A 314 3.19 24.05 -12.67
CA LEU A 314 2.21 25.05 -13.09
C LEU A 314 0.79 24.49 -13.13
N GLU A 315 0.60 23.27 -13.63
CA GLU A 315 -0.69 22.56 -13.58
C GLU A 315 -1.21 22.44 -12.15
N ALA A 316 -0.33 22.00 -11.22
CA ALA A 316 -0.66 21.91 -9.81
C ALA A 316 -1.03 23.25 -9.19
N SER A 317 -0.21 24.28 -9.44
CA SER A 317 -0.41 25.64 -8.92
C SER A 317 -1.67 26.33 -9.48
N ALA A 318 -2.05 26.00 -10.72
CA ALA A 318 -3.26 26.50 -11.34
C ALA A 318 -4.54 25.78 -10.89
N GLY A 319 -4.43 24.78 -9.99
CA GLY A 319 -5.58 23.98 -9.55
C GLY A 319 -6.20 23.11 -10.64
N LEU A 320 -5.44 22.82 -11.71
CA LEU A 320 -5.87 22.03 -12.87
C LEU A 320 -5.66 20.53 -12.68
N LEU A 321 -4.97 20.13 -11.61
CA LEU A 321 -4.96 18.74 -11.19
C LEU A 321 -6.39 18.29 -10.92
N ASP A 322 -6.69 17.03 -11.13
CA ASP A 322 -7.98 16.46 -10.74
C ASP A 322 -8.23 16.59 -9.23
N GLN A 323 -7.25 17.15 -8.53
CA GLN A 323 -7.22 17.49 -7.11
C GLN A 323 -6.75 18.94 -6.93
N PRO A 324 -7.20 19.66 -5.88
CA PRO A 324 -6.70 20.99 -5.57
C PRO A 324 -5.19 20.98 -5.35
N GLY A 325 -4.50 21.83 -6.10
CA GLY A 325 -3.06 21.89 -6.13
C GLY A 325 -2.36 22.53 -4.94
N ASN A 326 -3.06 22.81 -3.84
CA ASN A 326 -2.47 23.49 -2.68
C ASN A 326 -1.85 22.56 -1.62
N GLY A 327 -1.92 21.23 -1.81
CA GLY A 327 -1.33 20.27 -0.88
C GLY A 327 -2.04 20.14 0.47
N ALA A 328 -3.21 20.76 0.64
CA ALA A 328 -3.94 20.78 1.89
C ALA A 328 -5.31 20.11 1.78
N GLU A 329 -5.98 20.01 2.91
CA GLU A 329 -7.36 19.55 2.98
C GLU A 329 -8.30 20.41 2.12
N TRP A 330 -9.18 19.76 1.37
CA TRP A 330 -10.20 20.46 0.61
C TRP A 330 -11.28 21.03 1.50
N PRO A 331 -11.91 22.15 1.11
CA PRO A 331 -13.13 22.59 1.76
C PRO A 331 -14.18 21.47 1.72
N LYS A 332 -14.70 21.13 2.87
CA LYS A 332 -15.70 20.06 3.03
C LYS A 332 -17.07 20.68 3.33
N PRO A 333 -18.16 20.08 2.81
CA PRO A 333 -19.50 20.44 3.27
C PRO A 333 -19.65 20.13 4.76
N ALA A 334 -20.56 20.82 5.43
CA ALA A 334 -20.89 20.53 6.82
C ALA A 334 -21.49 19.12 6.96
N TYR A 335 -21.02 18.37 7.93
CA TYR A 335 -21.58 17.10 8.37
C TYR A 335 -21.55 17.04 9.89
N THR A 336 -22.30 16.11 10.47
CA THR A 336 -22.33 15.90 11.93
C THR A 336 -21.90 14.48 12.24
N LEU A 337 -20.87 14.33 13.06
CA LEU A 337 -20.51 13.02 13.61
C LEU A 337 -21.54 12.61 14.68
N LYS A 338 -22.11 11.43 14.51
CA LYS A 338 -22.98 10.79 15.52
C LYS A 338 -22.12 9.89 16.38
N TRP A 339 -21.47 10.50 17.36
CA TRP A 339 -20.69 9.72 18.32
C TRP A 339 -21.62 8.98 19.27
N PRO A 340 -21.39 7.69 19.57
CA PRO A 340 -22.24 6.93 20.50
C PRO A 340 -22.30 7.60 21.87
N ALA A 341 -23.51 7.74 22.41
CA ALA A 341 -23.71 8.41 23.70
C ALA A 341 -22.98 7.67 24.81
N GLY A 342 -22.24 8.43 25.65
CA GLY A 342 -21.49 7.88 26.78
C GLY A 342 -20.29 6.99 26.39
N LEU A 343 -19.86 6.99 25.14
CA LEU A 343 -18.64 6.31 24.73
C LEU A 343 -17.41 7.12 25.19
N ASP A 344 -16.60 6.52 26.05
CA ASP A 344 -15.29 7.08 26.44
C ASP A 344 -14.25 6.74 25.37
N GLU A 345 -13.78 7.76 24.66
CA GLU A 345 -12.77 7.57 23.61
C GLU A 345 -11.39 7.23 24.16
N SER A 346 -11.09 7.59 25.40
CA SER A 346 -9.78 7.34 26.02
C SER A 346 -9.67 5.93 26.61
N ALA A 347 -10.80 5.40 27.06
CA ALA A 347 -10.92 4.06 27.65
C ALA A 347 -12.15 3.33 27.07
N PRO A 348 -12.11 2.93 25.78
CA PRO A 348 -13.28 2.36 25.12
C PRO A 348 -13.70 1.03 25.75
N ASP A 349 -15.01 0.92 26.03
CA ASP A 349 -15.63 -0.34 26.39
C ASP A 349 -15.82 -1.20 25.13
N ILE A 350 -15.00 -2.25 24.99
CA ILE A 350 -14.98 -3.14 23.83
C ILE A 350 -16.20 -4.05 23.74
N THR A 351 -17.05 -4.10 24.77
CA THR A 351 -18.26 -4.95 24.78
C THR A 351 -19.47 -4.26 24.14
N ARG A 352 -19.36 -2.96 23.84
CA ARG A 352 -20.43 -2.18 23.23
C ARG A 352 -20.69 -2.60 21.79
N ALA A 353 -21.96 -2.84 21.48
CA ALA A 353 -22.41 -3.19 20.13
C ALA A 353 -22.47 -1.99 19.18
N ASP A 354 -22.41 -0.75 19.70
CA ASP A 354 -22.50 0.50 18.94
C ASP A 354 -21.15 1.19 18.72
N LEU A 355 -20.03 0.49 18.89
CA LEU A 355 -18.73 1.01 18.54
C LEU A 355 -18.69 1.45 17.06
N PRO A 356 -18.17 2.65 16.75
CA PRO A 356 -18.11 3.16 15.38
C PRO A 356 -17.19 2.37 14.47
N VAL A 357 -17.22 2.68 13.16
CA VAL A 357 -16.32 2.20 12.09
C VAL A 357 -16.21 0.67 12.01
N ASN A 358 -17.33 -0.04 12.18
CA ASN A 358 -17.43 -1.51 12.14
C ASN A 358 -16.60 -2.26 13.21
N LEU A 359 -16.17 -1.59 14.26
CA LEU A 359 -15.37 -2.23 15.30
C LEU A 359 -16.03 -3.45 15.94
N PRO A 360 -17.36 -3.52 16.18
CA PRO A 360 -17.98 -4.75 16.72
C PRO A 360 -17.78 -5.98 15.82
N VAL A 361 -17.83 -5.80 14.49
CA VAL A 361 -17.58 -6.88 13.54
C VAL A 361 -16.12 -7.32 13.61
N ILE A 362 -15.19 -6.37 13.62
CA ILE A 362 -13.75 -6.65 13.72
C ILE A 362 -13.43 -7.41 15.01
N LEU A 363 -14.00 -6.99 16.15
CA LEU A 363 -13.77 -7.64 17.44
C LEU A 363 -14.36 -9.07 17.48
N GLY A 364 -15.53 -9.29 16.90
CA GLY A 364 -16.12 -10.63 16.75
C GLY A 364 -15.26 -11.56 15.87
N ASP A 365 -14.70 -11.03 14.79
CA ASP A 365 -13.79 -11.79 13.94
C ASP A 365 -12.45 -12.08 14.65
N LEU A 366 -11.93 -11.15 15.46
CA LEU A 366 -10.75 -11.36 16.31
C LEU A 366 -11.01 -12.47 17.37
N ASP A 367 -12.20 -12.53 17.95
CA ASP A 367 -12.59 -13.62 18.86
C ASP A 367 -12.60 -14.97 18.15
N GLN A 368 -13.08 -15.01 16.92
CA GLN A 368 -13.05 -16.22 16.09
C GLN A 368 -11.61 -16.63 15.77
N ILE A 369 -10.75 -15.68 15.37
CA ILE A 369 -9.32 -15.91 15.10
C ILE A 369 -8.64 -16.48 16.34
N ARG A 370 -8.83 -15.84 17.50
CA ARG A 370 -8.26 -16.28 18.79
C ARG A 370 -8.70 -17.70 19.14
N THR A 371 -9.99 -17.99 18.96
CA THR A 371 -10.56 -19.33 19.22
C THR A 371 -9.98 -20.40 18.29
N ASP A 372 -9.80 -20.09 17.01
CA ASP A 372 -9.24 -21.02 16.03
C ASP A 372 -7.75 -21.27 16.28
N LEU A 373 -6.98 -20.25 16.63
CA LEU A 373 -5.56 -20.37 16.96
C LEU A 373 -5.31 -21.15 18.27
N ALA A 374 -6.17 -21.00 19.26
CA ALA A 374 -6.09 -21.75 20.51
C ALA A 374 -6.18 -23.27 20.32
N LYS A 375 -6.90 -23.74 19.28
CA LYS A 375 -7.01 -25.20 18.96
C LYS A 375 -5.66 -25.84 18.60
N VAL A 376 -4.72 -25.04 18.17
CA VAL A 376 -3.37 -25.48 17.77
C VAL A 376 -2.28 -24.84 18.62
N ASP A 377 -2.67 -24.28 19.76
CA ASP A 377 -1.75 -23.62 20.71
C ASP A 377 -0.93 -22.50 20.06
N SER A 378 -1.48 -21.77 19.10
CA SER A 378 -0.83 -20.60 18.48
C SER A 378 -1.20 -19.31 19.21
N GLU A 379 -0.22 -18.43 19.40
CA GLU A 379 -0.47 -17.11 20.00
C GLU A 379 -0.99 -16.13 18.95
N LEU A 380 -1.84 -15.17 19.38
CA LEU A 380 -2.28 -14.03 18.57
C LEU A 380 -1.67 -12.75 19.14
N ALA A 381 -1.07 -11.93 18.31
CA ALA A 381 -0.73 -10.55 18.60
C ALA A 381 -1.57 -9.59 17.75
N ILE A 382 -1.97 -8.48 18.36
CA ILE A 382 -2.70 -7.41 17.65
C ILE A 382 -1.73 -6.27 17.39
N SER A 383 -1.70 -5.76 16.18
CA SER A 383 -0.94 -4.56 15.82
C SER A 383 -1.86 -3.36 15.66
N SER A 384 -1.41 -2.18 16.11
CA SER A 384 -2.07 -0.94 15.74
C SER A 384 -1.92 -0.67 14.24
N PHE A 385 -2.94 -0.07 13.63
CA PHE A 385 -2.99 0.23 12.20
C PHE A 385 -2.51 1.66 11.92
N ILE A 386 -1.65 1.82 10.92
CA ILE A 386 -1.03 3.11 10.60
C ILE A 386 -1.89 3.86 9.59
N TRP A 387 -2.20 5.11 9.92
CA TRP A 387 -2.89 6.06 9.06
C TRP A 387 -2.02 7.29 8.83
N MET A 388 -1.77 7.65 7.57
CA MET A 388 -1.07 8.90 7.21
C MET A 388 -2.09 10.04 7.18
N VAL A 389 -2.62 10.37 8.34
CA VAL A 389 -3.56 11.49 8.52
C VAL A 389 -3.37 12.16 9.87
N ARG A 390 -3.42 13.47 9.89
CA ARG A 390 -3.50 14.30 11.11
C ARG A 390 -4.16 15.62 10.79
N ASP A 391 -4.68 16.30 11.81
CA ASP A 391 -5.21 17.67 11.68
C ASP A 391 -4.12 18.61 11.15
N GLY A 392 -4.50 19.50 10.24
CA GLY A 392 -3.58 20.47 9.64
C GLY A 392 -2.49 19.87 8.74
N LEU A 393 -2.61 18.61 8.27
CA LEU A 393 -1.64 17.99 7.38
C LEU A 393 -1.55 18.75 6.05
N VAL A 394 -0.34 19.22 5.73
CA VAL A 394 0.01 19.83 4.45
C VAL A 394 1.06 18.97 3.76
N LEU A 395 0.83 18.66 2.51
CA LEU A 395 1.62 17.72 1.73
C LEU A 395 2.15 18.40 0.46
N ASP A 396 3.23 17.90 -0.09
CA ASP A 396 3.62 18.26 -1.46
C ASP A 396 2.59 17.68 -2.44
N PRO A 397 1.88 18.52 -3.24
CA PRO A 397 0.79 18.08 -4.08
C PRO A 397 1.22 17.17 -5.23
N MET A 398 2.51 17.13 -5.55
CA MET A 398 3.06 16.26 -6.59
C MET A 398 3.54 14.93 -6.01
N ARG A 399 4.39 14.98 -4.98
CA ARG A 399 4.98 13.77 -4.37
C ARG A 399 3.96 12.94 -3.61
N HIS A 400 3.03 13.62 -2.93
CA HIS A 400 2.06 12.98 -2.03
C HIS A 400 0.63 13.02 -2.59
N ARG A 401 0.48 13.13 -3.92
CA ARG A 401 -0.82 13.27 -4.58
C ARG A 401 -1.81 12.15 -4.23
N TYR A 402 -1.33 10.93 -4.07
CA TYR A 402 -2.21 9.80 -3.76
C TYR A 402 -2.68 9.80 -2.31
N ILE A 403 -1.87 10.32 -1.38
CA ILE A 403 -2.31 10.58 -0.01
C ILE A 403 -3.43 11.62 -0.02
N LEU A 404 -3.22 12.74 -0.73
CA LEU A 404 -4.22 13.80 -0.90
C LEU A 404 -5.50 13.27 -1.56
N GLU A 405 -5.36 12.45 -2.62
CA GLU A 405 -6.48 11.85 -3.32
C GLU A 405 -7.31 10.98 -2.39
N GLN A 406 -6.68 10.08 -1.67
CA GLN A 406 -7.38 9.19 -0.77
C GLN A 406 -8.06 9.95 0.37
N LEU A 407 -7.37 10.92 0.98
CA LEU A 407 -7.92 11.71 2.09
C LEU A 407 -9.03 12.67 1.64
N ASN A 408 -8.88 13.32 0.49
CA ASN A 408 -9.84 14.32 0.02
C ASN A 408 -10.99 13.73 -0.78
N VAL A 409 -10.74 12.64 -1.50
CA VAL A 409 -11.67 12.02 -2.43
C VAL A 409 -12.23 10.72 -1.86
N GLY A 410 -11.37 9.81 -1.45
CA GLY A 410 -11.76 8.49 -0.93
C GLY A 410 -12.53 8.58 0.38
N TYR A 411 -12.13 9.49 1.26
CA TYR A 411 -12.75 9.72 2.56
C TYR A 411 -13.61 10.99 2.62
N PHE A 412 -14.08 11.48 1.47
CA PHE A 412 -15.03 12.59 1.42
C PHE A 412 -16.34 12.21 2.16
N PRO A 413 -16.96 13.11 2.96
CA PRO A 413 -16.60 14.52 3.23
C PRO A 413 -15.80 14.72 4.53
N PHE A 414 -15.21 13.70 5.12
CA PHE A 414 -14.61 13.76 6.44
C PHE A 414 -13.35 14.64 6.45
N SER A 415 -13.25 15.47 7.51
CA SER A 415 -12.06 16.29 7.78
C SER A 415 -10.88 15.41 8.19
N TYR A 416 -9.66 15.92 7.97
CA TYR A 416 -8.45 15.22 8.43
C TYR A 416 -8.42 15.04 9.94
N ARG A 417 -8.93 16.04 10.69
CA ARG A 417 -9.09 15.97 12.15
C ARG A 417 -9.98 14.79 12.55
N ASP A 418 -11.12 14.63 11.91
CA ASP A 418 -12.07 13.58 12.27
C ASP A 418 -11.57 12.20 11.85
N LEU A 419 -10.93 12.09 10.69
CA LEU A 419 -10.28 10.85 10.27
C LEU A 419 -9.15 10.44 11.25
N ALA A 420 -8.31 11.38 11.66
CA ALA A 420 -7.25 11.13 12.64
C ALA A 420 -7.81 10.72 14.02
N ARG A 421 -8.92 11.34 14.46
CA ARG A 421 -9.63 10.98 15.69
C ARG A 421 -10.15 9.54 15.63
N LEU A 422 -10.81 9.18 14.53
CA LEU A 422 -11.37 7.84 14.33
C LEU A 422 -10.27 6.77 14.21
N ALA A 423 -9.19 7.05 13.48
CA ALA A 423 -8.02 6.19 13.39
C ALA A 423 -7.37 5.93 14.75
N ALA A 424 -7.19 6.99 15.54
CA ALA A 424 -6.66 6.88 16.90
C ALA A 424 -7.62 6.10 17.82
N PHE A 425 -8.93 6.30 17.68
CA PHE A 425 -9.93 5.55 18.43
C PHE A 425 -9.88 4.05 18.10
N GLN A 426 -9.83 3.68 16.82
CA GLN A 426 -9.67 2.30 16.39
C GLN A 426 -8.46 1.63 17.06
N ASN A 427 -7.31 2.28 17.06
CA ASN A 427 -6.10 1.73 17.68
C ASN A 427 -6.24 1.60 19.21
N ARG A 428 -6.95 2.50 19.88
CA ARG A 428 -7.27 2.37 21.32
C ARG A 428 -8.18 1.17 21.59
N VAL A 429 -9.16 0.90 20.71
CA VAL A 429 -10.02 -0.29 20.81
C VAL A 429 -9.19 -1.56 20.63
N PHE A 430 -8.27 -1.61 19.66
CA PHE A 430 -7.36 -2.74 19.47
C PHE A 430 -6.47 -2.97 20.70
N ALA A 431 -5.91 -1.92 21.27
CA ALA A 431 -5.12 -2.00 22.51
C ALA A 431 -5.96 -2.48 23.70
N ALA A 432 -7.21 -2.00 23.83
CA ALA A 432 -8.13 -2.43 24.88
C ALA A 432 -8.52 -3.91 24.70
N TYR A 433 -8.77 -4.35 23.47
CA TYR A 433 -9.05 -5.75 23.16
C TYR A 433 -7.85 -6.65 23.52
N ALA A 434 -6.65 -6.29 23.06
CA ALA A 434 -5.44 -7.05 23.37
C ALA A 434 -5.25 -7.18 24.90
N ARG A 435 -5.41 -6.10 25.65
CA ARG A 435 -5.29 -6.09 27.11
C ARG A 435 -6.35 -6.95 27.77
N ALA A 436 -7.61 -6.87 27.35
CA ALA A 436 -8.71 -7.65 27.93
C ALA A 436 -8.51 -9.16 27.76
N HIS A 437 -7.83 -9.57 26.70
CA HIS A 437 -7.57 -10.98 26.40
C HIS A 437 -6.15 -11.45 26.70
N GLY A 438 -5.30 -10.59 27.32
CA GLY A 438 -3.91 -10.94 27.65
C GLY A 438 -3.03 -11.18 26.41
N LEU A 439 -3.36 -10.55 25.27
CA LEU A 439 -2.63 -10.70 24.01
C LEU A 439 -1.50 -9.67 23.91
N PRO A 440 -0.37 -10.00 23.26
CA PRO A 440 0.62 -9.00 22.88
C PRO A 440 -0.02 -7.91 21.99
N PHE A 441 0.32 -6.65 22.29
CA PHE A 441 -0.06 -5.51 21.47
C PHE A 441 1.21 -4.86 20.89
N LEU A 442 1.29 -4.78 19.57
CA LEU A 442 2.40 -4.16 18.85
C LEU A 442 1.97 -2.75 18.42
N ASP A 443 2.37 -1.73 19.16
CA ASP A 443 2.00 -0.35 18.83
C ASP A 443 2.87 0.24 17.73
N VAL A 444 2.70 -0.33 16.53
CA VAL A 444 3.44 0.05 15.34
C VAL A 444 3.09 1.48 14.92
N ALA A 445 1.80 1.87 15.04
CA ALA A 445 1.33 3.19 14.64
C ALA A 445 1.93 4.33 15.49
N ALA A 446 2.11 4.11 16.80
CA ALA A 446 2.76 5.10 17.66
C ALA A 446 4.28 5.15 17.49
N THR A 447 4.89 4.07 17.02
CA THR A 447 6.35 3.95 16.87
C THR A 447 6.84 4.36 15.47
N MET A 448 5.99 4.19 14.45
CA MET A 448 6.30 4.53 13.06
C MET A 448 6.50 6.05 12.90
N PRO A 449 7.58 6.51 12.25
CA PRO A 449 7.75 7.92 11.93
C PRO A 449 6.59 8.46 11.10
N PHE A 450 6.04 9.61 11.49
CA PHE A 450 5.02 10.31 10.71
C PHE A 450 5.68 11.11 9.59
N ASP A 451 6.03 10.43 8.50
CA ASP A 451 6.67 11.03 7.32
C ASP A 451 5.92 10.60 6.05
N PRO A 452 5.31 11.56 5.32
CA PRO A 452 4.58 11.27 4.08
C PRO A 452 5.43 10.58 3.00
N ASN A 453 6.76 10.77 3.00
CA ASN A 453 7.66 10.12 2.04
C ASN A 453 7.71 8.58 2.21
N LEU A 454 7.34 8.08 3.38
CA LEU A 454 7.25 6.65 3.65
C LEU A 454 5.93 6.02 3.16
N PHE A 455 5.02 6.85 2.59
CA PHE A 455 3.69 6.43 2.20
C PHE A 455 3.42 6.72 0.73
N PHE A 456 2.75 5.77 0.08
CA PHE A 456 2.24 5.93 -1.27
C PHE A 456 0.88 6.64 -1.24
N ASP A 457 -0.02 6.20 -0.36
CA ASP A 457 -1.31 6.81 -0.08
C ASP A 457 -1.55 6.89 1.44
N ALA A 458 -2.77 7.12 1.92
CA ALA A 458 -3.02 7.32 3.34
C ALA A 458 -2.78 6.06 4.21
N VAL A 459 -2.61 4.87 3.63
CA VAL A 459 -2.43 3.61 4.37
C VAL A 459 -1.32 2.69 3.79
N HIS A 460 -1.05 2.76 2.48
CA HIS A 460 -0.01 1.94 1.84
C HIS A 460 1.34 2.65 1.86
N LYS A 461 2.41 1.88 2.00
CA LYS A 461 3.77 2.39 2.13
C LYS A 461 4.52 2.38 0.80
N THR A 462 5.48 3.29 0.66
CA THR A 462 6.55 3.17 -0.33
C THR A 462 7.51 2.03 0.06
N TYR A 463 8.41 1.62 -0.82
CA TYR A 463 9.38 0.58 -0.49
C TYR A 463 10.28 0.93 0.71
N PRO A 464 10.80 2.16 0.85
CA PRO A 464 11.43 2.60 2.09
C PRO A 464 10.49 2.54 3.31
N GLY A 465 9.21 2.85 3.13
CA GLY A 465 8.20 2.75 4.18
C GLY A 465 7.92 1.31 4.61
N GLU A 466 7.90 0.35 3.68
CA GLU A 466 7.81 -1.09 3.99
C GLU A 466 8.99 -1.55 4.84
N ARG A 467 10.21 -1.14 4.48
CA ARG A 467 11.41 -1.43 5.28
C ARG A 467 11.32 -0.81 6.67
N MET A 468 10.85 0.45 6.78
CA MET A 468 10.68 1.14 8.05
C MET A 468 9.64 0.46 8.94
N GLN A 469 8.49 0.07 8.38
CA GLN A 469 7.48 -0.68 9.14
C GLN A 469 8.01 -2.05 9.57
N GLY A 470 8.76 -2.74 8.70
CA GLY A 470 9.43 -3.99 9.04
C GLY A 470 10.42 -3.82 10.19
N TRP A 471 11.20 -2.74 10.18
CA TRP A 471 12.14 -2.42 11.24
C TRP A 471 11.44 -2.11 12.57
N VAL A 472 10.43 -1.24 12.56
CA VAL A 472 9.64 -0.91 13.75
C VAL A 472 8.98 -2.16 14.34
N THR A 473 8.35 -2.97 13.49
CA THR A 473 7.72 -4.23 13.93
C THR A 473 8.75 -5.19 14.52
N PHE A 474 9.92 -5.31 13.91
CA PHE A 474 11.03 -6.10 14.45
C PHE A 474 11.46 -5.61 15.84
N LEU A 475 11.66 -4.29 16.02
CA LEU A 475 12.03 -3.72 17.34
C LEU A 475 11.00 -4.07 18.42
N LEU A 476 9.71 -4.01 18.08
CA LEU A 476 8.61 -4.33 19.01
C LEU A 476 8.51 -5.84 19.30
N LEU A 477 8.90 -6.69 18.36
CA LEU A 477 8.87 -8.14 18.51
C LEU A 477 10.03 -8.69 19.35
N VAL A 478 11.21 -8.08 19.32
CA VAL A 478 12.40 -8.62 20.00
C VAL A 478 12.14 -8.89 21.49
N PRO A 479 11.58 -7.96 22.29
CA PRO A 479 11.33 -8.24 23.72
C PRO A 479 10.35 -9.39 23.95
N LEU A 480 9.31 -9.51 23.14
CA LEU A 480 8.35 -10.61 23.20
C LEU A 480 9.05 -11.95 22.90
N ILE A 481 9.84 -12.00 21.85
CA ILE A 481 10.55 -13.19 21.42
C ILE A 481 11.58 -13.61 22.47
N GLU A 482 12.36 -12.68 23.02
CA GLU A 482 13.31 -12.97 24.11
C GLU A 482 12.60 -13.61 25.31
N GLN A 483 11.44 -13.08 25.71
CA GLN A 483 10.64 -13.63 26.80
C GLN A 483 10.17 -15.07 26.49
N ARG A 484 9.70 -15.32 25.26
CA ARG A 484 9.19 -16.65 24.85
C ARG A 484 10.31 -17.68 24.72
N LEU A 485 11.47 -17.28 24.22
CA LEU A 485 12.66 -18.15 24.15
C LEU A 485 13.20 -18.46 25.55
N ALA A 486 13.30 -17.46 26.42
CA ALA A 486 13.80 -17.65 27.78
C ALA A 486 12.89 -18.54 28.63
N SER A 487 11.59 -18.49 28.44
CA SER A 487 10.62 -19.37 29.13
C SER A 487 10.52 -20.76 28.52
N GLY A 488 11.16 -21.03 27.38
CA GLY A 488 11.01 -22.28 26.63
C GLY A 488 9.67 -22.46 25.94
N ALA A 489 8.84 -21.38 25.85
CA ALA A 489 7.56 -21.43 25.16
C ALA A 489 7.74 -21.52 23.63
N TRP A 490 8.84 -20.98 23.09
CA TRP A 490 9.22 -21.06 21.69
C TRP A 490 10.65 -21.57 21.51
N PRO A 491 10.97 -22.22 20.35
CA PRO A 491 10.00 -22.74 19.37
C PRO A 491 9.15 -23.85 19.96
N LYS A 492 7.89 -23.92 19.56
CA LYS A 492 7.01 -25.02 19.96
C LYS A 492 7.49 -26.36 19.39
N PRO A 493 7.17 -27.50 20.02
CA PRO A 493 7.50 -28.81 19.50
C PRO A 493 6.98 -28.98 18.07
N VAL A 494 7.78 -29.56 17.20
CA VAL A 494 7.39 -29.83 15.82
C VAL A 494 6.40 -30.99 15.82
N PRO A 495 5.12 -30.76 15.43
CA PRO A 495 4.16 -31.84 15.33
C PRO A 495 4.46 -32.71 14.11
N THR A 496 4.02 -33.96 14.16
CA THR A 496 3.96 -34.79 12.95
C THR A 496 2.96 -34.18 12.01
N MET A 497 3.40 -33.76 10.84
CA MET A 497 2.57 -33.11 9.82
C MET A 497 2.66 -33.88 8.50
N PRO A 498 1.60 -33.89 7.68
CA PRO A 498 1.73 -34.39 6.33
C PRO A 498 2.74 -33.53 5.53
N PRO A 499 3.37 -34.07 4.48
CA PRO A 499 4.38 -33.33 3.71
C PRO A 499 3.81 -32.12 2.95
N THR A 500 2.51 -32.11 2.70
CA THR A 500 1.81 -31.07 1.94
C THR A 500 0.64 -30.52 2.73
N HIS A 501 0.32 -29.24 2.50
CA HIS A 501 -0.83 -28.58 3.11
C HIS A 501 -2.14 -29.16 2.53
N PRO A 502 -3.08 -29.65 3.36
CA PRO A 502 -4.29 -30.31 2.88
C PRO A 502 -5.17 -29.42 1.97
N ALA A 503 -5.21 -28.11 2.24
CA ALA A 503 -6.03 -27.17 1.48
C ALA A 503 -5.52 -26.88 0.05
N PHE A 504 -4.29 -27.30 -0.29
CA PHE A 504 -3.63 -26.87 -1.53
C PHE A 504 -3.20 -28.04 -2.43
N VAL A 505 -3.85 -29.19 -2.27
CA VAL A 505 -3.46 -30.42 -2.98
C VAL A 505 -3.86 -30.39 -4.46
N ALA A 506 -4.98 -29.75 -4.80
CA ALA A 506 -5.47 -29.71 -6.17
C ALA A 506 -4.76 -28.58 -6.98
N PRO A 507 -4.27 -28.85 -8.19
CA PRO A 507 -3.71 -27.80 -9.05
C PRO A 507 -4.81 -26.83 -9.51
N PRO A 508 -4.48 -25.54 -9.70
CA PRO A 508 -5.43 -24.59 -10.27
C PRO A 508 -5.69 -24.93 -11.74
N ARG A 509 -6.90 -24.69 -12.19
CA ARG A 509 -7.32 -24.82 -13.60
C ARG A 509 -7.62 -23.45 -14.19
N LEU A 510 -7.23 -23.22 -15.44
CA LEU A 510 -7.58 -22.01 -16.16
C LEU A 510 -8.99 -22.12 -16.72
N VAL A 511 -9.86 -21.18 -16.39
CA VAL A 511 -11.25 -21.13 -16.87
C VAL A 511 -11.54 -19.81 -17.58
N PRO A 512 -12.32 -19.80 -18.66
CA PRO A 512 -12.82 -18.56 -19.25
C PRO A 512 -13.64 -17.78 -18.24
N LEU A 513 -13.46 -16.45 -18.21
CA LEU A 513 -14.22 -15.53 -17.39
C LEU A 513 -15.00 -14.59 -18.30
N ASP A 514 -16.33 -14.62 -18.18
CA ASP A 514 -17.24 -13.65 -18.79
C ASP A 514 -18.21 -13.14 -17.73
N CYS A 515 -17.89 -11.96 -17.19
CA CYS A 515 -18.73 -11.33 -16.18
C CYS A 515 -19.81 -10.42 -16.76
N GLY A 516 -19.95 -10.37 -18.07
CA GLY A 516 -20.83 -9.43 -18.72
C GLY A 516 -20.44 -7.97 -18.43
N LYS A 517 -20.68 -7.06 -19.36
CA LYS A 517 -20.60 -5.63 -19.04
C LYS A 517 -21.71 -5.32 -18.05
N PRO A 518 -21.46 -4.55 -16.99
CA PRO A 518 -22.54 -4.11 -16.11
C PRO A 518 -23.59 -3.40 -16.99
N ARG A 519 -24.84 -3.88 -16.90
CA ARG A 519 -25.99 -3.27 -17.56
C ARG A 519 -26.27 -1.89 -16.99
#